data_4af1c40988075b2304710d5102701f30
#
_entry.id   4af1c40988075b2304710d5102701f30
#
_cell.length_a   1.000
_cell.length_b   1.000
_cell.length_c   1.000
_cell.angle_alpha   90.00
_cell.angle_beta   90.00
_cell.angle_gamma   90.00
#
_symmetry.space_group_name_H-M   'P 1'
#
loop_
_entity.id
_entity.type
_entity.pdbx_description
1 polymer ?
#
loop_
_entity_poly.entity_id
_entity_poly.type
_entity_poly.pdbx_seq_one_letter_code
_entity_poly.pdbx_strand_id
1 'polypeptide(L)'
;MLEARRHALFLNTAFSKPQLTDVLEREAPKALVYDQEFAGLLDDAKVDLKRFIAWHEPDETSGDTRVEELVTSGNIQNLNPPKEPGKATILTSGTTGTPKGANRSQPKSMDPIAALLDRIPLKARETTMIAAPLFHSWGFAHWSLGISLSSTIVLKRKFDPEATLSLTAQHQATALVVVPVMLQRILELDDETLDRYDLSAVRAVPASGSALPGSQSDRWMDHFGENLYNLYGSTEVAWATIATPQDLREAPGTAGKPPRGTVVKLFDDDGKPVAQGDTGRIFVGNEMQFEGYTGGGNKDVIEGLMSSGDVGHFDEGGRLFVDGRDDDMIVSGGENVFPQEVEDLLSGHEKIGEAAVFGVDDEDFGQRLKAVVVKKDGADLSEDEVKKYVKSNLAGYKVPRDVEFIDELPRNATGKVLKRELREEKADSES
;
A
#
# COMPACT_ATOMS: atom_id res chain seq x y z
N MET A 1 -30.31 16.69 -22.67
CA MET A 1 -29.17 15.78 -22.92
C MET A 1 -28.21 15.91 -21.73
N LEU A 2 -28.22 14.97 -20.83
CA LEU A 2 -27.33 14.97 -19.66
C LEU A 2 -25.92 14.59 -20.15
N GLU A 3 -25.01 15.56 -20.13
CA GLU A 3 -23.58 15.31 -20.29
C GLU A 3 -23.13 14.52 -19.06
N ALA A 4 -23.05 13.22 -19.20
CA ALA A 4 -22.61 12.34 -18.12
C ALA A 4 -21.09 12.49 -17.96
N ARG A 5 -20.66 13.30 -16.99
CA ARG A 5 -19.32 13.17 -16.42
C ARG A 5 -19.25 11.76 -15.84
N ARG A 6 -18.42 10.90 -16.44
CA ARG A 6 -18.25 9.52 -15.99
C ARG A 6 -17.10 9.48 -15.01
N HIS A 7 -17.40 9.36 -13.72
CA HIS A 7 -16.44 9.11 -12.68
C HIS A 7 -16.54 7.64 -12.30
N ALA A 8 -15.41 6.96 -12.17
CA ALA A 8 -15.32 5.62 -11.62
C ALA A 8 -14.83 5.72 -10.17
N LEU A 9 -15.58 5.13 -9.24
CA LEU A 9 -15.19 4.96 -7.85
C LEU A 9 -14.81 3.50 -7.64
N PHE A 10 -13.60 3.24 -7.19
CA PHE A 10 -13.15 1.90 -6.86
C PHE A 10 -13.44 1.59 -5.40
N LEU A 11 -14.16 0.50 -5.18
CA LEU A 11 -14.54 0.03 -3.85
C LEU A 11 -13.60 -1.08 -3.38
N ASN A 12 -13.24 -1.04 -2.11
CA ASN A 12 -12.44 -2.09 -1.49
C ASN A 12 -13.32 -3.33 -1.26
N THR A 13 -12.88 -4.47 -1.75
CA THR A 13 -13.57 -5.76 -1.62
C THR A 13 -13.60 -6.32 -0.20
N ALA A 14 -12.80 -5.74 0.72
CA ALA A 14 -12.78 -6.09 2.14
C ALA A 14 -13.65 -5.17 3.02
N PHE A 15 -14.48 -4.30 2.43
CA PHE A 15 -15.40 -3.51 3.23
C PHE A 15 -16.40 -4.39 3.98
N SER A 16 -16.60 -4.05 5.26
CA SER A 16 -17.76 -4.54 5.99
C SER A 16 -19.05 -3.88 5.46
N LYS A 17 -20.18 -4.49 5.73
CA LYS A 17 -21.50 -3.99 5.32
C LYS A 17 -21.76 -2.53 5.74
N PRO A 18 -21.51 -2.13 7.02
CA PRO A 18 -21.63 -0.72 7.44
C PRO A 18 -20.71 0.22 6.67
N GLN A 19 -19.43 -0.13 6.50
CA GLN A 19 -18.47 0.70 5.76
C GLN A 19 -18.87 0.90 4.31
N LEU A 20 -19.33 -0.16 3.62
CA LEU A 20 -19.83 -0.05 2.25
C LEU A 20 -21.04 0.87 2.17
N THR A 21 -21.99 0.75 3.11
CA THR A 21 -23.19 1.58 3.18
C THR A 21 -22.82 3.06 3.33
N ASP A 22 -21.96 3.41 4.30
CA ASP A 22 -21.48 4.76 4.53
C ASP A 22 -20.81 5.37 3.28
N VAL A 23 -20.00 4.57 2.59
CA VAL A 23 -19.32 5.00 1.36
C VAL A 23 -20.33 5.25 0.25
N LEU A 24 -21.28 4.34 0.04
CA LEU A 24 -22.30 4.48 -1.00
C LEU A 24 -23.23 5.68 -0.75
N GLU A 25 -23.61 5.92 0.51
CA GLU A 25 -24.44 7.09 0.89
C GLU A 25 -23.69 8.42 0.65
N ARG A 26 -22.43 8.49 1.05
CA ARG A 26 -21.60 9.69 0.90
C ARG A 26 -21.26 10.02 -0.55
N GLU A 27 -20.81 9.02 -1.32
CA GLU A 27 -20.37 9.23 -2.70
C GLU A 27 -21.54 9.21 -3.70
N ALA A 28 -22.70 8.71 -3.28
CA ALA A 28 -23.95 8.68 -4.03
C ALA A 28 -23.78 8.26 -5.51
N PRO A 29 -23.18 7.09 -5.81
CA PRO A 29 -22.99 6.63 -7.17
C PRO A 29 -24.34 6.36 -7.85
N LYS A 30 -24.40 6.52 -9.17
CA LYS A 30 -25.63 6.24 -9.95
C LYS A 30 -25.75 4.78 -10.36
N ALA A 31 -24.64 4.08 -10.39
CA ALA A 31 -24.60 2.68 -10.74
C ALA A 31 -23.48 1.98 -9.98
N LEU A 32 -23.70 0.72 -9.64
CA LEU A 32 -22.72 -0.18 -9.04
C LEU A 32 -22.51 -1.36 -9.97
N VAL A 33 -21.26 -1.67 -10.26
CA VAL A 33 -20.85 -2.90 -10.95
C VAL A 33 -20.09 -3.75 -9.92
N TYR A 34 -20.51 -4.99 -9.72
CA TYR A 34 -19.97 -5.84 -8.67
C TYR A 34 -19.98 -7.32 -9.05
N ASP A 35 -19.17 -8.13 -8.38
CA ASP A 35 -19.19 -9.57 -8.51
C ASP A 35 -20.24 -10.18 -7.58
N GLN A 36 -20.95 -11.22 -8.03
CA GLN A 36 -22.09 -11.84 -7.33
C GLN A 36 -21.77 -12.21 -5.87
N GLU A 37 -20.53 -12.56 -5.55
CA GLU A 37 -20.12 -12.90 -4.19
C GLU A 37 -20.33 -11.76 -3.17
N PHE A 38 -20.39 -10.51 -3.64
CA PHE A 38 -20.59 -9.33 -2.80
C PHE A 38 -22.06 -8.92 -2.65
N ALA A 39 -23.00 -9.66 -3.27
CA ALA A 39 -24.44 -9.33 -3.22
C ALA A 39 -24.96 -9.15 -1.79
N GLY A 40 -24.55 -10.04 -0.87
CA GLY A 40 -24.96 -9.98 0.53
C GLY A 40 -24.55 -8.71 1.29
N LEU A 41 -23.50 -8.00 0.82
CA LEU A 41 -23.09 -6.71 1.41
C LEU A 41 -24.06 -5.56 1.04
N LEU A 42 -24.88 -5.76 0.00
CA LEU A 42 -25.77 -4.74 -0.58
C LEU A 42 -27.20 -4.79 -0.07
N ASP A 43 -27.58 -5.81 0.72
CA ASP A 43 -28.97 -6.06 1.13
C ASP A 43 -29.57 -4.92 1.96
N ASP A 44 -28.77 -4.20 2.76
CA ASP A 44 -29.22 -3.10 3.62
C ASP A 44 -28.89 -1.71 3.05
N ALA A 45 -28.20 -1.65 1.91
CA ALA A 45 -27.85 -0.38 1.29
C ALA A 45 -29.09 0.32 0.74
N LYS A 46 -29.57 1.36 1.44
CA LYS A 46 -30.76 2.18 1.07
C LYS A 46 -30.45 3.25 0.00
N VAL A 47 -29.51 2.95 -0.90
CA VAL A 47 -29.10 3.89 -1.94
C VAL A 47 -29.83 3.52 -3.24
N ASP A 48 -30.52 4.51 -3.83
CA ASP A 48 -31.16 4.35 -5.15
C ASP A 48 -30.09 4.35 -6.25
N LEU A 49 -29.59 3.16 -6.58
CA LEU A 49 -28.57 2.96 -7.60
C LEU A 49 -28.88 1.76 -8.49
N LYS A 50 -28.50 1.85 -9.75
CA LYS A 50 -28.59 0.72 -10.66
C LYS A 50 -27.48 -0.29 -10.33
N ARG A 51 -27.84 -1.56 -10.25
CA ARG A 51 -26.91 -2.65 -9.93
C ARG A 51 -26.66 -3.51 -11.15
N PHE A 52 -25.39 -3.88 -11.37
CA PHE A 52 -24.97 -4.73 -12.49
C PHE A 52 -23.94 -5.74 -12.00
N ILE A 53 -24.10 -7.01 -12.38
CA ILE A 53 -23.19 -8.09 -12.04
C ILE A 53 -22.12 -8.18 -13.12
N ALA A 54 -20.84 -8.03 -12.72
CA ALA A 54 -19.69 -8.18 -13.62
C ALA A 54 -19.25 -9.64 -13.74
N TRP A 55 -19.32 -10.40 -12.64
CA TRP A 55 -18.92 -11.79 -12.60
C TRP A 55 -19.81 -12.61 -11.66
N HIS A 56 -20.10 -13.86 -12.03
CA HIS A 56 -20.88 -14.82 -11.25
C HIS A 56 -20.40 -16.24 -11.53
N GLU A 57 -20.61 -17.15 -10.59
CA GLU A 57 -20.44 -18.58 -10.86
C GLU A 57 -21.58 -19.08 -11.81
N PRO A 58 -21.33 -20.15 -12.59
CA PRO A 58 -22.28 -20.63 -13.58
C PRO A 58 -23.68 -20.95 -13.01
N ASP A 59 -23.75 -21.43 -11.79
CA ASP A 59 -24.96 -21.88 -11.12
C ASP A 59 -25.63 -20.81 -10.25
N GLU A 60 -25.02 -19.60 -10.14
CA GLU A 60 -25.60 -18.53 -9.36
C GLU A 60 -26.72 -17.81 -10.12
N THR A 61 -27.84 -17.60 -9.44
CA THR A 61 -28.96 -16.79 -9.94
C THR A 61 -29.01 -15.46 -9.17
N SER A 62 -29.17 -14.37 -9.88
CA SER A 62 -29.36 -13.04 -9.29
C SER A 62 -30.53 -12.33 -9.94
N GLY A 63 -31.16 -11.42 -9.19
CA GLY A 63 -32.18 -10.51 -9.72
C GLY A 63 -31.59 -9.28 -10.44
N ASP A 64 -30.30 -9.00 -10.32
CA ASP A 64 -29.65 -7.86 -10.94
C ASP A 64 -29.19 -8.16 -12.38
N THR A 65 -29.17 -7.14 -13.24
CA THR A 65 -28.79 -7.28 -14.66
C THR A 65 -27.31 -7.61 -14.79
N ARG A 66 -26.98 -8.57 -15.64
CA ARG A 66 -25.58 -8.94 -15.94
C ARG A 66 -24.97 -8.00 -16.96
N VAL A 67 -23.67 -7.70 -16.82
CA VAL A 67 -22.95 -6.85 -17.78
C VAL A 67 -22.97 -7.47 -19.18
N GLU A 68 -22.90 -8.80 -19.31
CA GLU A 68 -22.98 -9.50 -20.60
C GLU A 68 -24.32 -9.26 -21.31
N GLU A 69 -25.43 -9.15 -20.58
CA GLU A 69 -26.74 -8.84 -21.14
C GLU A 69 -26.76 -7.43 -21.72
N LEU A 70 -26.11 -6.47 -21.04
CA LEU A 70 -25.98 -5.11 -21.55
C LEU A 70 -25.13 -5.06 -22.82
N VAL A 71 -24.02 -5.81 -22.87
CA VAL A 71 -23.16 -5.90 -24.04
C VAL A 71 -23.91 -6.50 -25.23
N THR A 72 -24.73 -7.52 -24.97
CA THR A 72 -25.46 -8.23 -26.04
C THR A 72 -26.68 -7.44 -26.55
N SER A 73 -27.39 -6.73 -25.65
CA SER A 73 -28.60 -5.97 -25.97
C SER A 73 -28.34 -4.50 -26.31
N GLY A 74 -27.12 -4.01 -26.00
CA GLY A 74 -26.77 -2.60 -26.13
C GLY A 74 -26.51 -2.17 -27.57
N ASN A 75 -27.09 -1.02 -27.97
CA ASN A 75 -26.73 -0.35 -29.22
C ASN A 75 -25.68 0.72 -28.92
N ILE A 76 -24.41 0.43 -29.24
CA ILE A 76 -23.26 1.32 -29.04
C ILE A 76 -22.99 2.30 -30.19
N GLN A 77 -23.84 2.29 -31.22
CA GLN A 77 -23.55 2.97 -32.50
C GLN A 77 -23.51 4.48 -32.47
N ASN A 78 -23.75 5.18 -31.37
CA ASN A 78 -23.74 6.64 -31.31
C ASN A 78 -23.29 7.21 -29.96
N LEU A 79 -22.27 6.61 -29.34
CA LEU A 79 -21.65 7.22 -28.16
C LEU A 79 -20.72 8.35 -28.59
N ASN A 80 -21.16 9.60 -28.38
CA ASN A 80 -20.24 10.72 -28.49
C ASN A 80 -19.16 10.62 -27.39
N PRO A 81 -17.89 10.87 -27.72
CA PRO A 81 -16.85 10.94 -26.70
C PRO A 81 -17.23 12.01 -25.65
N PRO A 82 -16.92 11.78 -24.37
CA PRO A 82 -17.17 12.79 -23.35
C PRO A 82 -16.35 14.05 -23.65
N LYS A 83 -16.93 15.23 -23.40
CA LYS A 83 -16.23 16.52 -23.58
C LYS A 83 -15.05 16.69 -22.62
N GLU A 84 -15.13 16.06 -21.45
CA GLU A 84 -14.08 16.05 -20.44
C GLU A 84 -13.74 14.59 -20.09
N PRO A 85 -12.45 14.26 -19.85
CA PRO A 85 -12.07 12.94 -19.39
C PRO A 85 -12.76 12.56 -18.08
N GLY A 86 -13.12 11.30 -17.93
CA GLY A 86 -13.61 10.77 -16.65
C GLY A 86 -12.51 10.79 -15.59
N LYS A 87 -12.89 10.88 -14.32
CA LYS A 87 -11.95 10.77 -13.19
C LYS A 87 -12.09 9.40 -12.54
N ALA A 88 -10.97 8.86 -12.07
CA ALA A 88 -10.94 7.71 -11.18
C ALA A 88 -10.76 8.21 -9.74
N THR A 89 -11.67 7.84 -8.86
CA THR A 89 -11.58 8.12 -7.42
C THR A 89 -11.18 6.85 -6.71
N ILE A 90 -10.08 6.91 -5.97
CA ILE A 90 -9.59 5.82 -5.14
C ILE A 90 -9.81 6.21 -3.69
N LEU A 91 -10.37 5.28 -2.92
CA LEU A 91 -10.62 5.49 -1.51
C LEU A 91 -9.32 5.27 -0.70
N THR A 92 -8.97 6.26 0.11
CA THR A 92 -7.84 6.14 1.04
C THR A 92 -8.30 5.38 2.27
N SER A 93 -7.48 4.47 2.77
CA SER A 93 -7.66 3.85 4.09
C SER A 93 -7.29 4.88 5.17
N GLY A 94 -8.15 5.86 5.43
CA GLY A 94 -7.92 6.84 6.49
C GLY A 94 -7.73 6.14 7.84
N THR A 95 -6.75 6.58 8.63
CA THR A 95 -6.49 6.08 9.99
C THR A 95 -7.60 6.42 10.98
N THR A 96 -8.56 7.28 10.60
CA THR A 96 -9.53 7.90 11.50
C THR A 96 -11.00 7.67 11.15
N GLY A 97 -11.37 6.64 10.37
CA GLY A 97 -12.80 6.37 10.08
C GLY A 97 -13.10 5.90 8.67
N THR A 98 -14.29 6.23 8.16
CA THR A 98 -14.74 5.85 6.82
C THR A 98 -13.78 6.37 5.74
N PRO A 99 -13.29 5.52 4.83
CA PRO A 99 -12.33 5.89 3.79
C PRO A 99 -12.79 7.10 2.97
N LYS A 100 -11.90 8.06 2.73
CA LYS A 100 -12.18 9.27 1.95
C LYS A 100 -11.68 9.11 0.53
N GLY A 101 -12.43 9.61 -0.45
CA GLY A 101 -11.97 9.66 -1.83
C GLY A 101 -10.91 10.75 -2.01
N ALA A 102 -9.79 10.41 -2.63
CA ALA A 102 -8.78 11.37 -3.05
C ALA A 102 -8.99 11.70 -4.53
N ASN A 103 -9.24 12.97 -4.82
CA ASN A 103 -9.37 13.46 -6.17
C ASN A 103 -8.00 13.82 -6.75
N ARG A 104 -7.74 13.38 -7.97
CA ARG A 104 -6.50 13.67 -8.67
C ARG A 104 -6.77 14.13 -10.08
N SER A 105 -6.10 15.18 -10.51
CA SER A 105 -6.07 15.58 -11.90
C SER A 105 -5.30 14.57 -12.74
N GLN A 106 -5.70 14.46 -14.00
CA GLN A 106 -4.85 13.75 -14.97
C GLN A 106 -3.56 14.53 -15.19
N PRO A 107 -2.40 13.84 -15.34
CA PRO A 107 -1.15 14.52 -15.65
C PRO A 107 -1.27 15.30 -16.95
N LYS A 108 -0.67 16.48 -16.99
CA LYS A 108 -0.68 17.37 -18.16
C LYS A 108 0.34 16.97 -19.22
N SER A 109 1.26 16.09 -18.85
CA SER A 109 2.36 15.62 -19.71
C SER A 109 2.58 14.11 -19.54
N MET A 110 3.44 13.54 -20.37
CA MET A 110 3.93 12.17 -20.22
C MET A 110 5.13 12.05 -19.26
N ASP A 111 5.60 13.17 -18.71
CA ASP A 111 6.77 13.20 -17.83
C ASP A 111 6.66 12.31 -16.59
N PRO A 112 5.50 12.22 -15.90
CA PRO A 112 5.35 11.29 -14.78
C PRO A 112 5.55 9.83 -15.18
N ILE A 113 5.01 9.41 -16.33
CA ILE A 113 5.19 8.05 -16.83
C ILE A 113 6.67 7.83 -17.20
N ALA A 114 7.29 8.79 -17.90
CA ALA A 114 8.69 8.70 -18.27
C ALA A 114 9.62 8.64 -17.03
N ALA A 115 9.31 9.40 -15.96
CA ALA A 115 10.07 9.37 -14.72
C ALA A 115 9.99 8.01 -14.02
N LEU A 116 8.82 7.36 -14.05
CA LEU A 116 8.66 5.99 -13.53
C LEU A 116 9.44 4.97 -14.35
N LEU A 117 9.32 5.03 -15.68
CA LEU A 117 9.97 4.09 -16.61
C LEU A 117 11.51 4.25 -16.65
N ASP A 118 12.02 5.44 -16.32
CA ASP A 118 13.45 5.70 -16.18
C ASP A 118 14.07 4.96 -14.99
N ARG A 119 13.27 4.74 -13.94
CA ARG A 119 13.70 4.03 -12.72
C ARG A 119 13.35 2.54 -12.74
N ILE A 120 12.16 2.19 -13.22
CA ILE A 120 11.64 0.82 -13.26
C ILE A 120 11.60 0.38 -14.73
N PRO A 121 12.37 -0.64 -15.16
CA PRO A 121 12.57 -0.99 -16.56
C PRO A 121 11.39 -1.77 -17.17
N LEU A 122 10.18 -1.21 -17.08
CA LEU A 122 8.99 -1.72 -17.75
C LEU A 122 9.05 -1.34 -19.24
N LYS A 123 8.66 -2.26 -20.12
CA LYS A 123 8.71 -2.05 -21.56
C LYS A 123 7.35 -2.32 -22.20
N ALA A 124 7.13 -1.68 -23.36
CA ALA A 124 5.92 -1.88 -24.14
C ALA A 124 5.84 -3.30 -24.73
N ARG A 125 4.61 -3.81 -24.85
CA ARG A 125 4.27 -5.11 -25.47
C ARG A 125 4.85 -6.33 -24.75
N GLU A 126 5.17 -6.18 -23.47
CA GLU A 126 5.61 -7.27 -22.62
C GLU A 126 4.49 -7.72 -21.69
N THR A 127 4.71 -8.79 -20.96
CA THR A 127 3.73 -9.34 -20.02
C THR A 127 4.01 -8.82 -18.59
N THR A 128 2.95 -8.33 -17.93
CA THR A 128 2.99 -7.88 -16.54
C THR A 128 2.00 -8.69 -15.73
N MET A 129 2.49 -9.39 -14.70
CA MET A 129 1.64 -9.98 -13.65
C MET A 129 1.36 -8.92 -12.60
N ILE A 130 0.08 -8.63 -12.33
CA ILE A 130 -0.33 -7.70 -11.28
C ILE A 130 -1.01 -8.50 -10.17
N ALA A 131 -0.31 -8.73 -9.08
CA ALA A 131 -0.85 -9.36 -7.87
C ALA A 131 -1.48 -8.32 -6.93
N ALA A 132 -1.01 -7.06 -6.97
CA ALA A 132 -1.55 -5.97 -6.17
C ALA A 132 -3.02 -5.67 -6.52
N PRO A 133 -3.89 -5.37 -5.53
CA PRO A 133 -5.31 -5.13 -5.76
C PRO A 133 -5.58 -3.94 -6.67
N LEU A 134 -6.44 -4.11 -7.69
CA LEU A 134 -6.75 -3.07 -8.68
C LEU A 134 -7.61 -1.92 -8.11
N PHE A 135 -8.29 -2.10 -7.00
CA PHE A 135 -9.06 -1.03 -6.35
C PHE A 135 -8.17 -0.05 -5.55
N HIS A 136 -6.87 -0.33 -5.42
CA HIS A 136 -5.88 0.57 -4.86
C HIS A 136 -5.06 1.26 -5.94
N SER A 137 -4.53 2.44 -5.60
CA SER A 137 -3.73 3.28 -6.49
C SER A 137 -2.56 2.51 -7.15
N TRP A 138 -1.90 1.62 -6.41
CA TRP A 138 -0.74 0.87 -6.89
C TRP A 138 -1.09 -0.11 -8.00
N GLY A 139 -2.03 -1.03 -7.76
CA GLY A 139 -2.48 -1.99 -8.78
C GLY A 139 -3.12 -1.29 -9.97
N PHE A 140 -3.97 -0.27 -9.73
CA PHE A 140 -4.62 0.50 -10.78
C PHE A 140 -3.64 1.28 -11.66
N ALA A 141 -2.59 1.87 -11.06
CA ALA A 141 -1.57 2.59 -11.81
C ALA A 141 -0.83 1.66 -12.78
N HIS A 142 -0.45 0.45 -12.32
CA HIS A 142 0.24 -0.53 -13.17
C HIS A 142 -0.69 -1.14 -14.24
N TRP A 143 -1.97 -1.34 -13.91
CA TRP A 143 -2.96 -1.74 -14.90
C TRP A 143 -3.10 -0.67 -16.00
N SER A 144 -3.24 0.61 -15.63
CA SER A 144 -3.35 1.73 -16.58
C SER A 144 -2.07 1.89 -17.41
N LEU A 145 -0.90 1.75 -16.76
CA LEU A 145 0.39 1.78 -17.44
C LEU A 145 0.54 0.61 -18.41
N GLY A 146 0.15 -0.60 -18.01
CA GLY A 146 0.17 -1.77 -18.88
C GLY A 146 -0.68 -1.60 -20.14
N ILE A 147 -1.90 -1.03 -20.00
CA ILE A 147 -2.73 -0.67 -21.17
C ILE A 147 -2.01 0.34 -22.06
N SER A 148 -1.42 1.40 -21.47
CA SER A 148 -0.72 2.45 -22.21
C SER A 148 0.51 1.90 -22.95
N LEU A 149 1.17 0.92 -22.38
CA LEU A 149 2.31 0.20 -22.95
C LEU A 149 1.89 -0.93 -23.91
N SER A 150 0.59 -1.15 -24.12
CA SER A 150 0.06 -2.29 -24.90
C SER A 150 0.59 -3.65 -24.40
N SER A 151 0.75 -3.78 -23.09
CA SER A 151 1.24 -4.98 -22.43
C SER A 151 0.14 -6.04 -22.30
N THR A 152 0.54 -7.31 -22.26
CA THR A 152 -0.32 -8.38 -21.75
C THR A 152 -0.40 -8.28 -20.23
N ILE A 153 -1.61 -8.20 -19.68
CA ILE A 153 -1.81 -8.10 -18.25
C ILE A 153 -2.35 -9.43 -17.73
N VAL A 154 -1.64 -10.03 -16.78
CA VAL A 154 -2.05 -11.25 -16.08
C VAL A 154 -2.59 -10.86 -14.72
N LEU A 155 -3.80 -11.29 -14.41
CA LEU A 155 -4.52 -11.00 -13.16
C LEU A 155 -4.98 -12.30 -12.51
N LYS A 156 -5.03 -12.30 -11.19
CA LYS A 156 -5.69 -13.33 -10.39
C LYS A 156 -6.69 -12.67 -9.45
N ARG A 157 -7.86 -13.30 -9.30
CA ARG A 157 -8.96 -12.75 -8.48
C ARG A 157 -8.59 -12.56 -7.01
N LYS A 158 -7.90 -13.54 -6.43
CA LYS A 158 -7.37 -13.48 -5.05
C LYS A 158 -5.88 -13.79 -5.08
N PHE A 159 -5.12 -13.08 -4.29
CA PHE A 159 -3.71 -13.37 -4.13
C PHE A 159 -3.52 -14.76 -3.52
N ASP A 160 -2.61 -15.48 -4.08
CA ASP A 160 -2.11 -16.76 -3.61
C ASP A 160 -0.63 -16.86 -3.99
N PRO A 161 0.29 -17.11 -3.04
CA PRO A 161 1.73 -17.02 -3.28
C PRO A 161 2.20 -17.95 -4.39
N GLU A 162 1.88 -19.24 -4.33
CA GLU A 162 2.33 -20.23 -5.30
C GLU A 162 1.71 -20.01 -6.68
N ALA A 163 0.40 -19.74 -6.74
CA ALA A 163 -0.25 -19.45 -8.01
C ALA A 163 0.27 -18.16 -8.65
N THR A 164 0.75 -17.18 -7.87
CA THR A 164 1.38 -15.97 -8.40
C THR A 164 2.70 -16.31 -9.09
N LEU A 165 3.56 -17.14 -8.49
CA LEU A 165 4.79 -17.63 -9.11
C LEU A 165 4.48 -18.45 -10.37
N SER A 166 3.55 -19.39 -10.27
CA SER A 166 3.12 -20.24 -11.39
C SER A 166 2.64 -19.44 -12.59
N LEU A 167 1.74 -18.47 -12.39
CA LEU A 167 1.24 -17.61 -13.46
C LEU A 167 2.33 -16.70 -14.04
N THR A 168 3.22 -16.18 -13.21
CA THR A 168 4.37 -15.37 -13.64
C THR A 168 5.27 -16.17 -14.57
N ALA A 169 5.62 -17.41 -14.18
CA ALA A 169 6.43 -18.32 -14.99
C ALA A 169 5.69 -18.77 -16.27
N GLN A 170 4.43 -19.22 -16.14
CA GLN A 170 3.61 -19.70 -17.26
C GLN A 170 3.47 -18.67 -18.37
N HIS A 171 3.26 -17.41 -18.01
CA HIS A 171 3.08 -16.30 -18.97
C HIS A 171 4.38 -15.60 -19.33
N GLN A 172 5.54 -16.10 -18.86
CA GLN A 172 6.86 -15.47 -19.08
C GLN A 172 6.80 -13.97 -18.77
N ALA A 173 6.17 -13.61 -17.65
CA ALA A 173 6.00 -12.22 -17.27
C ALA A 173 7.36 -11.58 -17.01
N THR A 174 7.55 -10.38 -17.53
CA THR A 174 8.78 -9.60 -17.37
C THR A 174 8.70 -8.63 -16.19
N ALA A 175 7.49 -8.45 -15.63
CA ALA A 175 7.25 -7.67 -14.44
C ALA A 175 6.23 -8.37 -13.54
N LEU A 176 6.45 -8.27 -12.22
CA LEU A 176 5.57 -8.78 -11.16
C LEU A 176 5.26 -7.65 -10.17
N VAL A 177 4.05 -7.11 -10.19
CA VAL A 177 3.62 -5.98 -9.35
C VAL A 177 3.02 -6.50 -8.05
N VAL A 178 3.60 -6.11 -6.92
CA VAL A 178 3.27 -6.64 -5.60
C VAL A 178 3.16 -5.54 -4.53
N VAL A 179 2.73 -5.93 -3.34
CA VAL A 179 2.92 -5.16 -2.10
C VAL A 179 3.83 -5.96 -1.17
N PRO A 180 4.55 -5.33 -0.21
CA PRO A 180 5.56 -6.01 0.61
C PRO A 180 5.08 -7.29 1.31
N VAL A 181 3.85 -7.32 1.84
CA VAL A 181 3.31 -8.54 2.47
C VAL A 181 3.16 -9.71 1.47
N MET A 182 2.98 -9.44 0.18
CA MET A 182 2.93 -10.50 -0.85
C MET A 182 4.33 -11.08 -1.09
N LEU A 183 5.37 -10.24 -1.09
CA LEU A 183 6.76 -10.73 -1.13
C LEU A 183 7.06 -11.62 0.07
N GLN A 184 6.65 -11.18 1.27
CA GLN A 184 6.82 -11.95 2.49
C GLN A 184 6.17 -13.34 2.37
N ARG A 185 4.89 -13.39 2.00
CA ARG A 185 4.14 -14.66 1.86
C ARG A 185 4.70 -15.57 0.76
N ILE A 186 5.26 -15.01 -0.29
CA ILE A 186 5.99 -15.81 -1.30
C ILE A 186 7.25 -16.40 -0.69
N LEU A 187 8.04 -15.60 0.03
CA LEU A 187 9.28 -16.04 0.68
C LEU A 187 9.05 -16.99 1.87
N GLU A 188 7.83 -17.16 2.34
CA GLU A 188 7.43 -18.16 3.36
C GLU A 188 7.13 -19.54 2.75
N LEU A 189 7.03 -19.66 1.42
CA LEU A 189 6.96 -20.95 0.75
C LEU A 189 8.29 -21.73 0.96
N ASP A 190 8.22 -23.05 0.90
CA ASP A 190 9.41 -23.89 0.97
C ASP A 190 10.31 -23.73 -0.27
N ASP A 191 11.61 -23.98 -0.10
CA ASP A 191 12.61 -23.81 -1.16
C ASP A 191 12.28 -24.64 -2.41
N GLU A 192 11.73 -25.87 -2.25
CA GLU A 192 11.33 -26.71 -3.38
C GLU A 192 10.24 -26.04 -4.21
N THR A 193 9.29 -25.37 -3.56
CA THR A 193 8.22 -24.63 -4.24
C THR A 193 8.76 -23.36 -4.90
N LEU A 194 9.65 -22.61 -4.22
CA LEU A 194 10.27 -21.41 -4.79
C LEU A 194 11.11 -21.75 -6.04
N ASP A 195 11.90 -22.82 -6.00
CA ASP A 195 12.78 -23.25 -7.10
C ASP A 195 12.01 -23.91 -8.28
N ARG A 196 10.75 -24.28 -8.08
CA ARG A 196 9.92 -24.94 -9.10
C ARG A 196 9.58 -24.03 -10.28
N TYR A 197 9.52 -22.73 -10.05
CA TYR A 197 9.04 -21.76 -11.04
C TYR A 197 10.18 -20.90 -11.59
N ASP A 198 10.38 -20.96 -12.91
CA ASP A 198 11.39 -20.14 -13.60
C ASP A 198 10.91 -18.68 -13.74
N LEU A 199 11.47 -17.79 -12.94
CA LEU A 199 11.25 -16.37 -12.98
C LEU A 199 12.38 -15.60 -13.68
N SER A 200 13.27 -16.25 -14.42
CA SER A 200 14.40 -15.60 -15.09
C SER A 200 14.01 -14.52 -16.09
N ALA A 201 12.76 -14.53 -16.59
CA ALA A 201 12.21 -13.48 -17.45
C ALA A 201 11.87 -12.19 -16.67
N VAL A 202 11.70 -12.26 -15.33
CA VAL A 202 11.28 -11.13 -14.50
C VAL A 202 12.42 -10.15 -14.30
N ARG A 203 12.33 -8.98 -14.93
CA ARG A 203 13.31 -7.89 -14.82
C ARG A 203 12.94 -6.85 -13.78
N ALA A 204 11.66 -6.74 -13.44
CA ALA A 204 11.19 -5.75 -12.49
C ALA A 204 10.12 -6.33 -11.57
N VAL A 205 10.34 -6.18 -10.28
CA VAL A 205 9.37 -6.48 -9.22
C VAL A 205 9.09 -5.18 -8.46
N PRO A 206 8.23 -4.30 -9.00
CA PRO A 206 7.87 -3.08 -8.31
C PRO A 206 6.96 -3.36 -7.12
N ALA A 207 7.40 -2.93 -5.93
CA ALA A 207 6.69 -3.02 -4.66
C ALA A 207 6.34 -1.64 -4.13
N SER A 208 5.18 -1.49 -3.49
CA SER A 208 4.73 -0.27 -2.82
C SER A 208 3.55 -0.56 -1.88
N GLY A 209 3.16 0.41 -1.07
CA GLY A 209 1.94 0.36 -0.25
C GLY A 209 2.17 0.17 1.25
N SER A 210 3.31 -0.30 1.65
CA SER A 210 3.79 -0.38 3.04
C SER A 210 5.31 -0.31 3.09
N ALA A 211 5.89 -0.23 4.30
CA ALA A 211 7.33 -0.35 4.48
C ALA A 211 7.85 -1.68 3.90
N LEU A 212 9.03 -1.64 3.30
CA LEU A 212 9.76 -2.79 2.80
C LEU A 212 11.02 -2.97 3.68
N PRO A 213 11.03 -3.94 4.61
CA PRO A 213 12.20 -4.21 5.44
C PRO A 213 13.42 -4.60 4.61
N GLY A 214 14.60 -4.13 5.03
CA GLY A 214 15.86 -4.46 4.35
C GLY A 214 16.13 -5.96 4.28
N SER A 215 15.84 -6.70 5.35
CA SER A 215 15.97 -8.17 5.38
C SER A 215 15.08 -8.87 4.36
N GLN A 216 13.88 -8.33 4.10
CA GLN A 216 12.97 -8.88 3.10
C GLN A 216 13.46 -8.59 1.67
N SER A 217 13.96 -7.38 1.41
CA SER A 217 14.52 -7.05 0.10
C SER A 217 15.75 -7.90 -0.23
N ASP A 218 16.62 -8.10 0.74
CA ASP A 218 17.81 -8.97 0.56
C ASP A 218 17.42 -10.40 0.26
N ARG A 219 16.52 -11.02 1.07
CA ARG A 219 16.04 -12.38 0.83
C ARG A 219 15.41 -12.56 -0.54
N TRP A 220 14.60 -11.60 -0.99
CA TRP A 220 14.02 -11.64 -2.32
C TRP A 220 15.08 -11.64 -3.42
N MET A 221 16.01 -10.69 -3.34
CA MET A 221 17.05 -10.53 -4.36
C MET A 221 18.08 -11.65 -4.34
N ASP A 222 18.35 -12.23 -3.19
CA ASP A 222 19.23 -13.41 -3.07
C ASP A 222 18.64 -14.63 -3.78
N HIS A 223 17.31 -14.79 -3.78
CA HIS A 223 16.64 -15.93 -4.39
C HIS A 223 16.28 -15.66 -5.87
N PHE A 224 15.70 -14.51 -6.19
CA PHE A 224 15.13 -14.20 -7.51
C PHE A 224 15.94 -13.20 -8.34
N GLY A 225 17.08 -12.73 -7.81
CA GLY A 225 17.97 -11.80 -8.52
C GLY A 225 17.67 -10.31 -8.29
N GLU A 226 18.53 -9.47 -8.85
CA GLU A 226 18.54 -8.00 -8.67
C GLU A 226 17.43 -7.32 -9.48
N ASN A 227 16.16 -7.56 -9.10
CA ASN A 227 14.99 -7.10 -9.86
C ASN A 227 13.93 -6.38 -9.00
N LEU A 228 14.18 -6.19 -7.68
CA LEU A 228 13.23 -5.57 -6.76
C LEU A 228 13.36 -4.05 -6.76
N TYR A 229 12.25 -3.34 -6.87
CA TYR A 229 12.13 -1.88 -6.84
C TYR A 229 11.14 -1.49 -5.74
N ASN A 230 11.51 -0.54 -4.88
CA ASN A 230 10.63 -0.03 -3.84
C ASN A 230 10.18 1.39 -4.17
N LEU A 231 8.88 1.59 -4.37
CA LEU A 231 8.30 2.92 -4.57
C LEU A 231 7.64 3.39 -3.28
N TYR A 232 8.11 4.49 -2.73
CA TYR A 232 7.50 5.19 -1.62
C TYR A 232 6.63 6.35 -2.12
N GLY A 233 5.44 6.45 -1.56
CA GLY A 233 4.48 7.49 -1.83
C GLY A 233 3.15 7.25 -1.13
N SER A 234 2.19 8.13 -1.37
CA SER A 234 0.83 8.01 -0.84
C SER A 234 -0.21 8.37 -1.89
N THR A 235 -1.48 8.16 -1.57
CA THR A 235 -2.56 8.57 -2.47
C THR A 235 -2.57 10.09 -2.68
N GLU A 236 -2.07 10.87 -1.74
CA GLU A 236 -2.06 12.33 -1.78
C GLU A 236 -0.89 12.89 -2.59
N VAL A 237 0.31 12.36 -2.38
CA VAL A 237 1.54 12.87 -3.02
C VAL A 237 1.96 12.07 -4.26
N ALA A 238 1.24 11.01 -4.62
CA ALA A 238 1.59 10.01 -5.64
C ALA A 238 2.84 9.23 -5.24
N TRP A 239 3.98 9.57 -5.82
CA TRP A 239 5.28 9.02 -5.45
C TRP A 239 6.22 10.11 -4.95
N ALA A 240 7.10 9.75 -4.04
CA ALA A 240 8.16 10.58 -3.53
C ALA A 240 9.53 10.08 -4.01
N THR A 241 9.80 8.79 -3.81
CA THR A 241 11.09 8.17 -4.13
C THR A 241 10.91 6.77 -4.72
N ILE A 242 11.94 6.30 -5.41
CA ILE A 242 12.04 4.94 -5.94
C ILE A 242 13.45 4.42 -5.63
N ALA A 243 13.52 3.32 -4.87
CA ALA A 243 14.75 2.56 -4.67
C ALA A 243 14.89 1.54 -5.82
N THR A 244 16.07 1.51 -6.42
CA THR A 244 16.49 0.49 -7.37
C THR A 244 17.08 -0.71 -6.62
N PRO A 245 17.29 -1.88 -7.28
CA PRO A 245 17.99 -3.02 -6.66
C PRO A 245 19.34 -2.61 -6.08
N GLN A 246 20.09 -1.75 -6.78
CA GLN A 246 21.36 -1.23 -6.29
C GLN A 246 21.19 -0.40 -5.02
N ASP A 247 20.20 0.52 -4.96
CA ASP A 247 19.93 1.31 -3.75
C ASP A 247 19.59 0.39 -2.56
N LEU A 248 18.78 -0.65 -2.79
CA LEU A 248 18.37 -1.62 -1.77
C LEU A 248 19.54 -2.45 -1.23
N ARG A 249 20.51 -2.82 -2.07
CA ARG A 249 21.73 -3.53 -1.65
C ARG A 249 22.70 -2.63 -0.90
N GLU A 250 22.90 -1.39 -1.39
CA GLU A 250 23.83 -0.45 -0.75
C GLU A 250 23.28 0.08 0.59
N ALA A 251 21.95 0.19 0.72
CA ALA A 251 21.27 0.75 1.87
C ALA A 251 19.95 0.03 2.14
N PRO A 252 19.98 -1.18 2.73
CA PRO A 252 18.79 -1.96 3.02
C PRO A 252 17.76 -1.17 3.84
N GLY A 253 16.48 -1.26 3.45
CA GLY A 253 15.39 -0.50 4.07
C GLY A 253 15.16 0.90 3.52
N THR A 254 16.01 1.38 2.59
CA THR A 254 15.80 2.68 1.96
C THR A 254 14.53 2.72 1.09
N ALA A 255 13.90 3.90 1.07
CA ALA A 255 12.84 4.23 0.11
C ALA A 255 13.40 4.78 -1.24
N GLY A 256 14.73 4.93 -1.36
CA GLY A 256 15.42 5.34 -2.58
C GLY A 256 15.50 6.85 -2.80
N LYS A 257 15.56 7.25 -4.07
CA LYS A 257 15.79 8.64 -4.48
C LYS A 257 14.59 9.21 -5.24
N PRO A 258 14.35 10.53 -5.18
CA PRO A 258 13.32 11.15 -5.99
C PRO A 258 13.55 10.90 -7.50
N PRO A 259 12.52 10.44 -8.23
CA PRO A 259 12.60 10.32 -9.67
C PRO A 259 12.54 11.72 -10.32
N ARG A 260 12.88 11.80 -11.60
CA ARG A 260 12.88 13.06 -12.36
C ARG A 260 11.53 13.79 -12.21
N GLY A 261 11.58 15.11 -11.97
CA GLY A 261 10.37 15.93 -11.83
C GLY A 261 9.70 15.83 -10.45
N THR A 262 10.31 15.11 -9.51
CA THR A 262 9.86 15.03 -8.12
C THR A 262 10.86 15.75 -7.21
N VAL A 263 10.35 16.60 -6.33
CA VAL A 263 11.10 17.27 -5.28
C VAL A 263 10.67 16.72 -3.94
N VAL A 264 11.62 16.30 -3.12
CA VAL A 264 11.37 15.89 -1.73
C VAL A 264 12.22 16.76 -0.83
N LYS A 265 11.59 17.36 0.17
CA LYS A 265 12.26 18.13 1.23
C LYS A 265 11.78 17.68 2.59
N LEU A 266 12.65 17.84 3.58
CA LEU A 266 12.37 17.56 4.98
C LEU A 266 12.32 18.86 5.75
N PHE A 267 11.29 19.03 6.59
CA PHE A 267 11.11 20.22 7.41
C PHE A 267 10.92 19.86 8.87
N ASP A 268 11.40 20.72 9.76
CA ASP A 268 11.10 20.65 11.20
C ASP A 268 9.66 21.12 11.50
N ASP A 269 9.29 21.15 12.78
CA ASP A 269 7.96 21.58 13.23
C ASP A 269 7.71 23.09 13.02
N ASP A 270 8.78 23.90 12.91
CA ASP A 270 8.72 25.32 12.58
C ASP A 270 8.59 25.57 11.06
N GLY A 271 8.64 24.51 10.24
CA GLY A 271 8.60 24.59 8.78
C GLY A 271 9.93 25.05 8.15
N LYS A 272 11.06 24.87 8.84
CA LYS A 272 12.39 25.12 8.30
C LYS A 272 13.00 23.83 7.77
N PRO A 273 13.80 23.90 6.68
CA PRO A 273 14.52 22.73 6.20
C PRO A 273 15.46 22.18 7.27
N VAL A 274 15.45 20.85 7.48
CA VAL A 274 16.41 20.17 8.38
C VAL A 274 17.77 19.97 7.69
N ALA A 275 18.82 19.75 8.49
CA ALA A 275 20.13 19.42 7.95
C ALA A 275 20.14 17.98 7.38
N GLN A 276 21.14 17.69 6.54
CA GLN A 276 21.30 16.34 6.00
C GLN A 276 21.64 15.35 7.12
N GLY A 277 20.93 14.24 7.15
CA GLY A 277 21.03 13.22 8.18
C GLY A 277 20.04 13.41 9.34
N ASP A 278 19.48 14.62 9.49
CA ASP A 278 18.47 14.88 10.51
C ASP A 278 17.10 14.42 10.04
N THR A 279 16.29 13.90 10.98
CA THR A 279 14.91 13.52 10.74
C THR A 279 14.01 14.76 10.63
N GLY A 280 13.12 14.77 9.65
CA GLY A 280 12.11 15.81 9.46
C GLY A 280 10.85 15.29 8.79
N ARG A 281 9.80 16.11 8.79
CA ARG A 281 8.53 15.85 8.12
C ARG A 281 8.74 15.86 6.61
N ILE A 282 8.25 14.84 5.92
CA ILE A 282 8.47 14.63 4.47
C ILE A 282 7.44 15.41 3.68
N PHE A 283 7.91 16.31 2.81
CA PHE A 283 7.10 17.08 1.87
C PHE A 283 7.52 16.80 0.44
N VAL A 284 6.53 16.65 -0.45
CA VAL A 284 6.72 16.17 -1.82
C VAL A 284 6.06 17.13 -2.81
N GLY A 285 6.74 17.42 -3.90
CA GLY A 285 6.22 18.18 -5.05
C GLY A 285 6.43 17.42 -6.35
N ASN A 286 5.36 17.18 -7.10
CA ASN A 286 5.36 16.63 -8.46
C ASN A 286 4.07 17.00 -9.19
N GLU A 287 3.94 16.63 -10.47
CA GLU A 287 2.75 16.93 -11.28
C GLU A 287 1.51 16.08 -10.93
N MET A 288 1.65 15.09 -10.03
CA MET A 288 0.63 14.09 -9.70
C MET A 288 -0.01 14.29 -8.33
N GLN A 289 0.17 15.45 -7.71
CA GLN A 289 -0.43 15.75 -6.41
C GLN A 289 -1.96 15.74 -6.47
N PHE A 290 -2.62 15.36 -5.36
CA PHE A 290 -4.07 15.36 -5.32
C PHE A 290 -4.66 16.78 -5.12
N GLU A 291 -5.93 16.94 -5.51
CA GLU A 291 -6.64 18.23 -5.44
C GLU A 291 -7.43 18.41 -4.13
N GLY A 292 -7.43 17.41 -3.25
CA GLY A 292 -8.18 17.39 -1.99
C GLY A 292 -9.07 16.16 -1.85
N TYR A 293 -9.62 15.98 -0.65
CA TYR A 293 -10.51 14.85 -0.34
C TYR A 293 -11.94 15.14 -0.77
N THR A 294 -12.68 14.08 -1.17
CA THR A 294 -14.14 14.13 -1.25
C THR A 294 -14.71 14.40 0.14
N GLY A 295 -15.51 15.48 0.28
CA GLY A 295 -16.00 15.90 1.60
C GLY A 295 -15.15 16.97 2.30
N GLY A 296 -14.08 17.45 1.65
CA GLY A 296 -13.25 18.58 2.12
C GLY A 296 -12.06 18.15 2.96
N GLY A 297 -11.14 19.08 3.15
CA GLY A 297 -9.85 18.88 3.81
C GLY A 297 -8.70 18.73 2.81
N ASN A 298 -7.50 19.06 3.26
CA ASN A 298 -6.27 18.98 2.48
C ASN A 298 -5.11 18.63 3.42
N LYS A 299 -3.96 18.31 2.85
CA LYS A 299 -2.69 18.15 3.57
C LYS A 299 -1.97 19.48 3.70
N ASP A 300 -1.07 19.60 4.69
CA ASP A 300 -0.20 20.75 4.86
C ASP A 300 0.65 20.97 3.62
N VAL A 301 0.92 22.24 3.31
CA VAL A 301 1.75 22.65 2.17
C VAL A 301 2.78 23.65 2.63
N ILE A 302 4.09 23.36 2.38
CA ILE A 302 5.23 24.25 2.62
C ILE A 302 5.97 24.41 1.30
N GLU A 303 6.26 25.66 0.91
CA GLU A 303 6.97 26.00 -0.36
C GLU A 303 6.33 25.34 -1.61
N GLY A 304 5.03 25.10 -1.62
CA GLY A 304 4.34 24.41 -2.71
C GLY A 304 4.50 22.88 -2.70
N LEU A 305 5.18 22.32 -1.71
CA LEU A 305 5.32 20.90 -1.47
C LEU A 305 4.25 20.44 -0.49
N MET A 306 3.67 19.27 -0.71
CA MET A 306 2.60 18.70 0.11
C MET A 306 3.15 17.69 1.10
N SER A 307 2.67 17.72 2.35
CA SER A 307 3.02 16.74 3.38
C SER A 307 2.56 15.33 2.98
N SER A 308 3.46 14.36 3.07
CA SER A 308 3.11 12.93 2.99
C SER A 308 2.38 12.45 4.25
N GLY A 309 2.62 13.11 5.39
CA GLY A 309 2.22 12.69 6.73
C GLY A 309 3.19 11.71 7.36
N ASP A 310 4.38 11.59 6.80
CA ASP A 310 5.46 10.74 7.30
C ASP A 310 6.67 11.60 7.68
N VAL A 311 7.57 11.03 8.46
CA VAL A 311 8.87 11.61 8.83
C VAL A 311 9.99 10.70 8.33
N GLY A 312 11.17 11.27 8.11
CA GLY A 312 12.31 10.51 7.61
C GLY A 312 13.58 11.36 7.49
N HIS A 313 14.65 10.75 7.04
CA HIS A 313 15.92 11.39 6.83
C HIS A 313 16.56 10.98 5.50
N PHE A 314 17.50 11.77 5.00
CA PHE A 314 18.34 11.40 3.86
C PHE A 314 19.71 10.95 4.34
N ASP A 315 20.21 9.83 3.81
CA ASP A 315 21.59 9.42 4.00
C ASP A 315 22.57 10.28 3.18
N GLU A 316 23.89 10.05 3.36
CA GLU A 316 24.93 10.74 2.59
C GLU A 316 24.84 10.49 1.08
N GLY A 317 24.25 9.37 0.66
CA GLY A 317 24.01 9.01 -0.73
C GLY A 317 22.78 9.70 -1.34
N GLY A 318 22.01 10.48 -0.56
CA GLY A 318 20.77 11.14 -0.96
C GLY A 318 19.60 10.16 -1.12
N ARG A 319 19.63 9.02 -0.42
CA ARG A 319 18.54 8.06 -0.34
C ARG A 319 17.67 8.38 0.87
N LEU A 320 16.36 8.36 0.69
CA LEU A 320 15.39 8.60 1.74
C LEU A 320 15.17 7.33 2.57
N PHE A 321 15.15 7.49 3.87
CA PHE A 321 14.64 6.52 4.83
C PHE A 321 13.38 7.09 5.45
N VAL A 322 12.32 6.29 5.53
CA VAL A 322 11.06 6.67 6.18
C VAL A 322 11.10 6.11 7.59
N ASP A 323 11.23 7.01 8.57
CA ASP A 323 11.38 6.65 9.99
C ASP A 323 10.03 6.29 10.62
N GLY A 324 8.91 6.79 10.05
CA GLY A 324 7.57 6.47 10.50
C GLY A 324 6.53 7.49 10.07
N ARG A 325 5.36 7.39 10.71
CA ARG A 325 4.27 8.35 10.56
C ARG A 325 4.45 9.49 11.55
N ASP A 326 4.18 10.71 11.09
CA ASP A 326 4.17 11.91 11.94
C ASP A 326 3.15 11.78 13.10
N ASP A 327 2.00 11.17 12.81
CA ASP A 327 0.91 10.91 13.76
C ASP A 327 1.05 9.61 14.59
N ASP A 328 2.03 8.76 14.30
CA ASP A 328 2.34 7.52 15.03
C ASP A 328 3.59 7.66 15.93
N MET A 329 4.23 8.83 15.95
CA MET A 329 5.38 9.10 16.82
C MET A 329 4.99 8.94 18.29
N ILE A 330 5.79 8.18 19.05
CA ILE A 330 5.59 7.91 20.46
C ILE A 330 6.49 8.84 21.26
N VAL A 331 5.92 9.62 22.17
CA VAL A 331 6.71 10.44 23.09
C VAL A 331 6.85 9.69 24.41
N SER A 332 7.99 9.03 24.60
CA SER A 332 8.26 8.21 25.79
C SER A 332 9.36 8.86 26.66
N GLY A 333 8.98 9.38 27.81
CA GLY A 333 9.91 10.03 28.73
C GLY A 333 10.62 11.27 28.16
N GLY A 334 9.98 11.97 27.21
CA GLY A 334 10.54 13.14 26.53
C GLY A 334 11.37 12.81 25.28
N GLU A 335 11.50 11.52 24.95
CA GLU A 335 12.19 11.05 23.74
C GLU A 335 11.19 10.70 22.66
N ASN A 336 11.46 11.11 21.42
CA ASN A 336 10.66 10.77 20.24
C ASN A 336 11.08 9.40 19.71
N VAL A 337 10.14 8.46 19.69
CA VAL A 337 10.36 7.11 19.17
C VAL A 337 9.44 6.86 17.99
N PHE A 338 10.02 6.47 16.88
CA PHE A 338 9.25 6.01 15.73
C PHE A 338 9.13 4.48 15.79
N PRO A 339 7.90 3.95 15.87
CA PRO A 339 7.67 2.51 15.98
C PRO A 339 8.32 1.69 14.88
N GLN A 340 8.41 2.25 13.68
CA GLN A 340 8.96 1.60 12.50
C GLN A 340 10.38 1.09 12.72
N GLU A 341 11.25 1.86 13.39
CA GLU A 341 12.63 1.46 13.67
C GLU A 341 12.71 0.18 14.53
N VAL A 342 11.80 0.05 15.48
CA VAL A 342 11.71 -1.15 16.33
C VAL A 342 11.12 -2.31 15.55
N GLU A 343 10.10 -2.06 14.73
CA GLU A 343 9.49 -3.06 13.84
C GLU A 343 10.51 -3.61 12.84
N ASP A 344 11.29 -2.75 12.20
CA ASP A 344 12.33 -3.13 11.23
C ASP A 344 13.42 -3.99 11.90
N LEU A 345 13.86 -3.62 13.10
CA LEU A 345 14.80 -4.42 13.87
C LEU A 345 14.22 -5.81 14.19
N LEU A 346 12.99 -5.86 14.69
CA LEU A 346 12.33 -7.11 15.06
C LEU A 346 12.09 -8.02 13.86
N SER A 347 11.80 -7.46 12.68
CA SER A 347 11.63 -8.22 11.44
C SER A 347 12.88 -8.98 11.00
N GLY A 348 14.07 -8.52 11.43
CA GLY A 348 15.35 -9.18 11.20
C GLY A 348 15.66 -10.32 12.17
N HIS A 349 14.85 -10.55 13.20
CA HIS A 349 15.10 -11.58 14.19
C HIS A 349 14.73 -12.97 13.68
N GLU A 350 15.60 -13.99 13.92
CA GLU A 350 15.44 -15.34 13.38
C GLU A 350 14.14 -16.05 13.79
N LYS A 351 13.60 -15.74 15.00
CA LYS A 351 12.40 -16.36 15.58
C LYS A 351 11.10 -15.54 15.37
N ILE A 352 11.19 -14.33 14.82
CA ILE A 352 10.04 -13.43 14.62
C ILE A 352 9.61 -13.50 13.17
N GLY A 353 8.33 -13.78 12.94
CA GLY A 353 7.69 -13.71 11.65
C GLY A 353 7.28 -12.26 11.32
N GLU A 354 6.53 -11.65 12.24
CA GLU A 354 6.01 -10.28 12.08
C GLU A 354 6.03 -9.55 13.44
N ALA A 355 6.10 -8.22 13.39
CA ALA A 355 5.95 -7.39 14.57
C ALA A 355 5.22 -6.08 14.25
N ALA A 356 4.40 -5.61 15.18
CA ALA A 356 3.80 -4.29 15.18
C ALA A 356 4.12 -3.59 16.49
N VAL A 357 4.56 -2.33 16.43
CA VAL A 357 4.89 -1.52 17.61
C VAL A 357 4.06 -0.26 17.61
N PHE A 358 3.56 0.13 18.79
CA PHE A 358 2.79 1.36 18.98
C PHE A 358 2.86 1.87 20.40
N GLY A 359 2.52 3.14 20.58
CA GLY A 359 2.43 3.76 21.91
C GLY A 359 1.14 3.36 22.61
N VAL A 360 1.26 3.12 23.90
CA VAL A 360 0.15 3.02 24.87
C VAL A 360 0.40 4.02 25.99
N ASP A 361 -0.67 4.55 26.58
CA ASP A 361 -0.57 5.54 27.65
C ASP A 361 0.19 4.99 28.86
N ASP A 362 0.99 5.86 29.48
CA ASP A 362 1.81 5.54 30.64
C ASP A 362 1.84 6.74 31.60
N GLU A 363 1.54 6.52 32.88
CA GLU A 363 1.45 7.59 33.89
C GLU A 363 2.81 8.27 34.16
N ASP A 364 3.93 7.53 34.04
CA ASP A 364 5.26 8.03 34.37
C ASP A 364 5.97 8.65 33.15
N PHE A 365 5.70 8.14 31.95
CA PHE A 365 6.43 8.46 30.71
C PHE A 365 5.57 9.16 29.65
N GLY A 366 4.30 9.42 29.94
CA GLY A 366 3.32 9.89 28.96
C GLY A 366 2.85 8.76 28.04
N GLN A 367 3.79 8.14 27.35
CA GLN A 367 3.57 6.93 26.56
C GLN A 367 4.70 5.93 26.75
N ARG A 368 4.38 4.63 26.59
CA ARG A 368 5.36 3.55 26.50
C ARG A 368 5.14 2.71 25.26
N LEU A 369 6.22 2.07 24.80
CA LEU A 369 6.15 1.19 23.63
C LEU A 369 5.54 -0.16 24.02
N LYS A 370 4.60 -0.64 23.20
CA LYS A 370 4.08 -1.99 23.18
C LYS A 370 4.43 -2.64 21.87
N ALA A 371 4.98 -3.85 21.90
CA ALA A 371 5.24 -4.69 20.73
C ALA A 371 4.22 -5.85 20.72
N VAL A 372 3.59 -6.06 19.57
CA VAL A 372 2.77 -7.26 19.27
C VAL A 372 3.53 -8.07 18.24
N VAL A 373 3.84 -9.32 18.57
CA VAL A 373 4.79 -10.16 17.84
C VAL A 373 4.13 -11.46 17.40
N VAL A 374 4.30 -11.80 16.14
CA VAL A 374 3.98 -13.11 15.57
C VAL A 374 5.26 -13.94 15.51
N LYS A 375 5.26 -15.09 16.16
CA LYS A 375 6.42 -16.01 16.13
C LYS A 375 6.45 -16.79 14.82
N LYS A 376 7.64 -17.15 14.36
CA LYS A 376 7.75 -18.17 13.31
C LYS A 376 7.30 -19.53 13.84
N ASP A 377 6.83 -20.40 12.97
CA ASP A 377 6.33 -21.72 13.32
C ASP A 377 7.35 -22.51 14.13
N GLY A 378 6.91 -23.02 15.28
CA GLY A 378 7.73 -23.81 16.18
C GLY A 378 8.80 -23.04 16.96
N ALA A 379 8.86 -21.69 16.82
CA ALA A 379 9.84 -20.90 17.54
C ALA A 379 9.45 -20.71 19.01
N ASP A 380 10.39 -21.02 19.91
CA ASP A 380 10.30 -20.66 21.33
C ASP A 380 10.95 -19.29 21.53
N LEU A 381 10.14 -18.29 21.85
CA LEU A 381 10.54 -16.90 22.03
C LEU A 381 9.78 -16.31 23.23
N SER A 382 10.52 -15.74 24.17
CA SER A 382 9.98 -15.08 25.35
C SER A 382 9.97 -13.56 25.19
N GLU A 383 9.16 -12.87 26.02
CA GLU A 383 9.12 -11.41 26.11
C GLU A 383 10.51 -10.84 26.45
N ASP A 384 11.22 -11.47 27.38
CA ASP A 384 12.56 -11.02 27.80
C ASP A 384 13.59 -11.13 26.67
N GLU A 385 13.50 -12.16 25.82
CA GLU A 385 14.36 -12.27 24.64
C GLU A 385 14.12 -11.15 23.64
N VAL A 386 12.85 -10.80 23.37
CA VAL A 386 12.48 -9.66 22.49
C VAL A 386 13.04 -8.35 23.06
N LYS A 387 12.78 -8.06 24.35
CA LYS A 387 13.29 -6.87 25.02
C LYS A 387 14.81 -6.79 25.01
N LYS A 388 15.48 -7.90 25.30
CA LYS A 388 16.94 -7.99 25.26
C LYS A 388 17.50 -7.76 23.86
N TYR A 389 16.85 -8.30 22.85
CA TYR A 389 17.25 -8.09 21.46
C TYR A 389 17.17 -6.62 21.06
N VAL A 390 16.05 -5.96 21.35
CA VAL A 390 15.90 -4.52 21.10
C VAL A 390 16.95 -3.72 21.88
N LYS A 391 17.13 -4.01 23.18
CA LYS A 391 18.10 -3.32 24.05
C LYS A 391 19.56 -3.46 23.57
N SER A 392 19.87 -4.56 22.91
CA SER A 392 21.24 -4.81 22.41
C SER A 392 21.55 -4.08 21.11
N ASN A 393 20.51 -3.62 20.39
CA ASN A 393 20.64 -3.04 19.05
C ASN A 393 20.17 -1.58 18.97
N LEU A 394 19.28 -1.15 19.87
CA LEU A 394 18.75 0.21 19.90
C LEU A 394 18.91 0.88 21.27
N ALA A 395 18.64 2.19 21.32
CA ALA A 395 18.67 2.94 22.57
C ALA A 395 17.66 2.40 23.59
N GLY A 396 17.99 2.46 24.88
CA GLY A 396 17.19 1.85 25.95
C GLY A 396 15.74 2.35 26.05
N TYR A 397 15.48 3.60 25.67
CA TYR A 397 14.13 4.19 25.65
C TYR A 397 13.25 3.65 24.49
N LYS A 398 13.83 2.95 23.51
CA LYS A 398 13.14 2.28 22.41
C LYS A 398 12.74 0.83 22.71
N VAL A 399 13.11 0.33 23.88
CA VAL A 399 12.75 -1.03 24.31
C VAL A 399 11.26 -1.10 24.66
N PRO A 400 10.47 -1.96 24.00
CA PRO A 400 9.08 -2.18 24.39
C PRO A 400 8.97 -2.62 25.85
N ARG A 401 8.10 -1.97 26.60
CA ARG A 401 7.82 -2.39 27.98
C ARG A 401 6.88 -3.57 28.03
N ASP A 402 5.93 -3.62 27.08
CA ASP A 402 4.99 -4.72 26.91
C ASP A 402 5.31 -5.45 25.61
N VAL A 403 5.34 -6.78 25.66
CA VAL A 403 5.43 -7.65 24.50
C VAL A 403 4.27 -8.65 24.57
N GLU A 404 3.46 -8.67 23.52
CA GLU A 404 2.35 -9.59 23.37
C GLU A 404 2.58 -10.51 22.18
N PHE A 405 2.24 -11.80 22.31
CA PHE A 405 2.33 -12.76 21.23
C PHE A 405 0.95 -13.09 20.72
N ILE A 406 0.78 -13.05 19.41
CA ILE A 406 -0.45 -13.42 18.69
C ILE A 406 -0.13 -14.31 17.49
N ASP A 407 -1.16 -14.96 16.94
CA ASP A 407 -0.98 -15.88 15.82
C ASP A 407 -0.85 -15.13 14.46
N GLU A 408 -1.58 -14.02 14.27
CA GLU A 408 -1.56 -13.22 13.04
C GLU A 408 -1.84 -11.75 13.34
N LEU A 409 -1.13 -10.82 12.66
CA LEU A 409 -1.43 -9.39 12.73
C LEU A 409 -2.67 -9.04 11.89
N PRO A 410 -3.64 -8.25 12.44
CA PRO A 410 -4.78 -7.78 11.67
C PRO A 410 -4.32 -6.86 10.54
N ARG A 411 -4.81 -7.10 9.33
CA ARG A 411 -4.40 -6.35 8.13
C ARG A 411 -5.60 -5.92 7.30
N ASN A 412 -5.47 -4.79 6.65
CA ASN A 412 -6.40 -4.40 5.60
C ASN A 412 -6.10 -5.17 4.29
N ALA A 413 -6.95 -4.99 3.28
CA ALA A 413 -6.82 -5.65 1.99
C ALA A 413 -5.54 -5.29 1.20
N THR A 414 -4.83 -4.23 1.58
CA THR A 414 -3.50 -3.88 1.04
C THR A 414 -2.35 -4.49 1.81
N GLY A 415 -2.63 -5.25 2.85
CA GLY A 415 -1.62 -5.84 3.70
C GLY A 415 -1.06 -4.90 4.78
N LYS A 416 -1.62 -3.68 4.91
CA LYS A 416 -1.21 -2.76 5.98
C LYS A 416 -1.77 -3.23 7.32
N VAL A 417 -0.91 -3.30 8.35
CA VAL A 417 -1.31 -3.66 9.72
C VAL A 417 -2.29 -2.63 10.29
N LEU A 418 -3.37 -3.13 10.89
CA LEU A 418 -4.42 -2.32 11.53
C LEU A 418 -4.08 -2.11 13.02
N LYS A 419 -3.09 -1.25 13.30
CA LYS A 419 -2.63 -0.96 14.68
C LYS A 419 -3.75 -0.47 15.60
N ARG A 420 -4.81 0.12 15.05
CA ARG A 420 -5.98 0.56 15.83
C ARG A 420 -6.72 -0.64 16.44
N GLU A 421 -6.92 -1.72 15.71
CA GLU A 421 -7.56 -2.94 16.22
C GLU A 421 -6.74 -3.54 17.36
N LEU A 422 -5.40 -3.57 17.22
CA LEU A 422 -4.50 -4.02 18.27
C LEU A 422 -4.51 -3.14 19.54
N ARG A 423 -4.92 -1.87 19.43
CA ARG A 423 -5.09 -0.95 20.57
C ARG A 423 -6.45 -1.15 21.26
N GLU A 424 -7.53 -1.42 20.52
CA GLU A 424 -8.92 -1.48 20.97
C GLU A 424 -9.28 -2.82 21.65
N GLU A 425 -8.70 -3.95 21.24
CA GLU A 425 -9.01 -5.29 21.77
C GLU A 425 -8.79 -5.44 23.30
N LYS A 426 -8.03 -4.53 23.94
CA LYS A 426 -7.86 -4.53 25.40
C LYS A 426 -8.77 -3.59 26.18
N ALA A 427 -9.37 -2.58 25.56
CA ALA A 427 -10.33 -1.74 26.27
C ALA A 427 -11.56 -2.54 26.73
N ASP A 428 -11.91 -3.61 25.97
CA ASP A 428 -13.03 -4.49 26.28
C ASP A 428 -12.66 -5.68 27.21
N SER A 429 -11.37 -6.00 27.39
CA SER A 429 -10.91 -7.10 28.25
C SER A 429 -10.55 -6.66 29.68
N GLU A 430 -10.44 -5.36 29.95
CA GLU A 430 -10.17 -4.77 31.28
C GLU A 430 -11.41 -4.08 31.86
N SER A 431 -12.57 -4.10 31.20
CA SER A 431 -13.88 -3.68 31.71
C SER A 431 -14.71 -4.92 32.12
#